data_184749789e708ea61421104b64d192d2
#
_entry.id   184749789e708ea61421104b64d192d2
#
_cell.length_a   1.000
_cell.length_b   1.000
_cell.length_c   1.000
_cell.angle_alpha   90.00
_cell.angle_beta   90.00
_cell.angle_gamma   90.00
#
_symmetry.space_group_name_H-M   'P 1'
#
loop_
_entity.id
_entity.type
_entity.pdbx_description
1 polymer ?
#
loop_
_entity_poly.entity_id
_entity_poly.type
_entity_poly.pdbx_seq_one_letter_code
_entity_poly.pdbx_strand_id
1 'polypeptide(L)'
;SIRRQRQMCIRDSRYFPQLSSNNRASREAAERGALNAPIQGTAADIMKLAMLRVDLGLREAKVRSRVILQIHDELILEISHGEQAQVENIVRKAMENAVHLDVPLNVSTGVGVDWQLAAH
;
A
#
# COMPACT_ATOMS: atom_id res chain seq x y z
N SER A 1 -23.83 21.05 5.68
CA SER A 1 -23.88 19.92 6.61
C SER A 1 -22.55 19.18 6.60
N ILE A 2 -22.16 18.69 7.75
CA ILE A 2 -20.92 17.93 7.91
C ILE A 2 -21.18 16.51 7.44
N ARG A 3 -20.39 16.07 6.46
CA ARG A 3 -20.45 14.68 6.01
C ARG A 3 -19.82 13.74 7.02
N ARG A 4 -20.55 12.71 7.40
CA ARG A 4 -20.03 11.63 8.25
C ARG A 4 -19.22 10.60 7.46
N GLN A 5 -19.17 10.76 6.14
CA GLN A 5 -18.59 9.78 5.22
C GLN A 5 -17.62 10.47 4.27
N ARG A 6 -16.47 9.85 4.04
CA ARG A 6 -15.51 10.25 3.00
C ARG A 6 -15.41 9.14 1.99
N GLN A 7 -15.53 9.49 0.70
CA GLN A 7 -15.37 8.53 -0.39
C GLN A 7 -13.92 8.55 -0.87
N MET A 8 -13.32 7.38 -1.02
CA MET A 8 -11.95 7.20 -1.47
C MET A 8 -11.88 7.04 -2.99
N CYS A 9 -10.66 7.01 -3.55
CA CYS A 9 -10.43 6.97 -4.99
C CYS A 9 -11.09 5.78 -5.68
N ILE A 10 -11.15 4.62 -5.03
CA ILE A 10 -11.80 3.41 -5.55
C ILE A 10 -13.23 3.26 -5.03
N ARG A 11 -13.85 4.34 -4.60
CA ARG A 11 -15.20 4.39 -4.04
C ARG A 11 -15.37 3.68 -2.69
N ASP A 12 -14.27 3.41 -1.99
CA ASP A 12 -14.36 3.00 -0.60
C ASP A 12 -14.91 4.14 0.24
N SER A 13 -15.65 3.80 1.26
CA SER A 13 -16.26 4.76 2.17
C SER A 13 -15.75 4.57 3.59
N ARG A 14 -15.51 5.67 4.26
CA ARG A 14 -15.13 5.66 5.66
C ARG A 14 -16.03 6.61 6.43
N TYR A 15 -16.59 6.13 7.53
CA TYR A 15 -17.55 6.87 8.34
C TYR A 15 -16.89 7.53 9.53
N PHE A 16 -17.29 8.75 9.81
CA PHE A 16 -16.78 9.53 10.95
C PHE A 16 -17.96 10.04 11.78
N PRO A 17 -18.62 9.16 12.56
CA PRO A 17 -19.79 9.57 13.35
C PRO A 17 -19.48 10.66 14.37
N GLN A 18 -18.24 10.76 14.85
CA GLN A 18 -17.83 11.76 15.83
C GLN A 18 -17.82 13.19 15.27
N LEU A 19 -17.93 13.38 13.95
CA LEU A 19 -18.10 14.72 13.37
C LEU A 19 -19.34 15.44 13.90
N SER A 20 -20.36 14.69 14.32
CA SER A 20 -21.58 15.22 14.92
C SER A 20 -21.55 15.27 16.45
N SER A 21 -20.41 14.95 17.07
CA SER A 21 -20.28 14.95 18.53
C SER A 21 -20.32 16.36 19.10
N ASN A 22 -20.93 16.49 20.29
CA ASN A 22 -20.91 17.72 21.06
C ASN A 22 -19.60 17.89 21.85
N ASN A 23 -18.80 16.84 21.96
CA ASN A 23 -17.49 16.90 22.59
C ASN A 23 -16.47 17.46 21.59
N ARG A 24 -15.89 18.60 21.93
CA ARG A 24 -14.96 19.29 21.06
C ARG A 24 -13.73 18.44 20.72
N ALA A 25 -13.16 17.75 21.68
CA ALA A 25 -11.97 16.92 21.46
C ALA A 25 -12.25 15.76 20.49
N SER A 26 -13.40 15.07 20.65
CA SER A 26 -13.82 14.00 19.75
C SER A 26 -14.10 14.52 18.34
N ARG A 27 -14.76 15.68 18.24
CA ARG A 27 -15.07 16.29 16.94
C ARG A 27 -13.80 16.71 16.21
N GLU A 28 -12.86 17.37 16.89
CA GLU A 28 -11.59 17.78 16.28
C GLU A 28 -10.76 16.57 15.83
N ALA A 29 -10.73 15.50 16.61
CA ALA A 29 -10.05 14.27 16.22
C ALA A 29 -10.68 13.65 14.96
N ALA A 30 -12.02 13.65 14.88
CA ALA A 30 -12.74 13.16 13.70
C ALA A 30 -12.50 14.04 12.48
N GLU A 31 -12.43 15.35 12.64
CA GLU A 31 -12.11 16.29 11.56
C GLU A 31 -10.71 16.03 11.00
N ARG A 32 -9.70 15.84 11.86
CA ARG A 32 -8.35 15.49 11.42
C ARG A 32 -8.33 14.14 10.69
N GLY A 33 -9.04 13.15 11.22
CA GLY A 33 -9.18 11.85 10.57
C GLY A 33 -9.84 11.93 9.20
N ALA A 34 -10.90 12.75 9.08
CA ALA A 34 -11.60 12.95 7.82
C ALA A 34 -10.73 13.64 6.77
N LEU A 35 -9.90 14.60 7.17
CA LEU A 35 -8.96 15.27 6.28
C LEU A 35 -7.83 14.34 5.82
N ASN A 36 -7.39 13.45 6.72
CA ASN A 36 -6.30 12.52 6.44
C ASN A 36 -6.73 11.28 5.66
N ALA A 37 -8.02 10.91 5.73
CA ALA A 37 -8.53 9.69 5.09
C ALA A 37 -8.29 9.61 3.58
N PRO A 38 -8.45 10.68 2.77
CA PRO A 38 -8.15 10.61 1.35
C PRO A 38 -6.67 10.29 1.07
N ILE A 39 -5.76 10.80 1.89
CA ILE A 39 -4.32 10.55 1.74
C ILE A 39 -4.03 9.07 2.04
N GLN A 40 -4.58 8.54 3.13
CA GLN A 40 -4.45 7.12 3.48
C GLN A 40 -5.10 6.22 2.42
N GLY A 41 -6.27 6.61 1.93
CA GLY A 41 -6.97 5.86 0.89
C GLY A 41 -6.19 5.84 -0.43
N THR A 42 -5.59 6.96 -0.80
CA THR A 42 -4.74 7.05 -1.99
C THR A 42 -3.51 6.14 -1.84
N ALA A 43 -2.88 6.13 -0.68
CA ALA A 43 -1.74 5.24 -0.41
C ALA A 43 -2.15 3.76 -0.53
N ALA A 44 -3.33 3.40 -0.02
CA ALA A 44 -3.86 2.05 -0.14
C ALA A 44 -4.13 1.67 -1.60
N ASP A 45 -4.65 2.58 -2.41
CA ASP A 45 -4.91 2.37 -3.83
C ASP A 45 -3.60 2.16 -4.59
N ILE A 46 -2.58 2.96 -4.29
CA ILE A 46 -1.24 2.80 -4.87
C ILE A 46 -0.68 1.43 -4.54
N MET A 47 -0.82 0.98 -3.30
CA MET A 47 -0.34 -0.34 -2.88
C MET A 47 -1.07 -1.47 -3.63
N LYS A 48 -2.37 -1.36 -3.84
CA LYS A 48 -3.15 -2.34 -4.61
C LYS A 48 -2.67 -2.41 -6.06
N LEU A 49 -2.46 -1.26 -6.70
CA LEU A 49 -1.93 -1.21 -8.06
C LEU A 49 -0.53 -1.79 -8.14
N ALA A 50 0.32 -1.46 -7.18
CA ALA A 50 1.68 -1.99 -7.10
C ALA A 50 1.67 -3.52 -6.97
N MET A 51 0.81 -4.06 -6.11
CA MET A 51 0.68 -5.50 -5.90
C MET A 51 0.24 -6.21 -7.18
N LEU A 52 -0.72 -5.66 -7.91
CA LEU A 52 -1.17 -6.22 -9.18
C LEU A 52 -0.06 -6.20 -10.22
N ARG A 53 0.71 -5.12 -10.31
CA ARG A 53 1.82 -5.02 -11.25
C ARG A 53 2.97 -5.95 -10.89
N VAL A 54 3.25 -6.13 -9.61
CA VAL A 54 4.26 -7.10 -9.14
C VAL A 54 3.84 -8.51 -9.54
N ASP A 55 2.59 -8.88 -9.26
CA ASP A 55 2.07 -10.21 -9.60
C ASP A 55 2.14 -10.46 -11.11
N LEU A 56 1.71 -9.49 -11.91
CA LEU A 56 1.78 -9.58 -13.37
C LEU A 56 3.22 -9.72 -13.85
N GLY A 57 4.13 -8.91 -13.34
CA GLY A 57 5.55 -8.97 -13.72
C GLY A 57 6.18 -10.31 -13.39
N LEU A 58 5.87 -10.88 -12.23
CA LEU A 58 6.37 -12.20 -11.84
C LEU A 58 5.83 -13.29 -12.76
N ARG A 59 4.54 -13.21 -13.12
CA ARG A 59 3.93 -14.18 -14.05
C ARG A 59 4.51 -14.08 -15.45
N GLU A 60 4.70 -12.87 -15.96
CA GLU A 60 5.30 -12.66 -17.28
C GLU A 60 6.74 -13.16 -17.36
N ALA A 61 7.51 -12.98 -16.29
CA ALA A 61 8.87 -13.48 -16.18
C ALA A 61 8.94 -15.00 -15.98
N LYS A 62 7.82 -15.63 -15.70
CA LYS A 62 7.71 -17.09 -15.46
C LYS A 62 8.58 -17.58 -14.30
N VAL A 63 8.78 -16.73 -13.31
CA VAL A 63 9.49 -17.10 -12.08
C VAL A 63 8.57 -17.86 -11.14
N ARG A 64 9.17 -18.64 -10.24
CA ARG A 64 8.43 -19.41 -9.22
C ARG A 64 8.08 -18.58 -8.00
N SER A 65 8.76 -17.46 -7.82
CA SER A 65 8.53 -16.54 -6.71
C SER A 65 7.14 -15.93 -6.80
N ARG A 66 6.55 -15.63 -5.66
CA ARG A 66 5.19 -15.10 -5.59
C ARG A 66 5.00 -14.16 -4.41
N VAL A 67 4.01 -13.28 -4.53
CA VAL A 67 3.54 -12.47 -3.41
C VAL A 67 2.68 -13.35 -2.51
N ILE A 68 2.99 -13.38 -1.22
CA ILE A 68 2.26 -14.20 -0.26
C ILE A 68 1.46 -13.38 0.73
N LEU A 69 1.83 -12.12 0.98
CA LEU A 69 1.21 -11.31 2.02
C LEU A 69 1.41 -9.83 1.73
N GLN A 70 0.42 -9.02 2.12
CA GLN A 70 0.53 -7.57 2.12
C GLN A 70 0.14 -7.07 3.50
N ILE A 71 1.04 -6.31 4.13
CA ILE A 71 0.84 -5.75 5.47
C ILE A 71 1.22 -4.28 5.42
N HIS A 72 0.26 -3.40 5.78
CA HIS A 72 0.45 -1.95 5.74
C HIS A 72 0.94 -1.49 4.37
N ASP A 73 2.16 -0.98 4.30
CA ASP A 73 2.81 -0.50 3.07
C ASP A 73 3.90 -1.45 2.56
N GLU A 74 3.89 -2.69 3.02
CA GLU A 74 4.88 -3.70 2.65
C GLU A 74 4.26 -4.84 1.89
N LEU A 75 4.99 -5.34 0.89
CA LEU A 75 4.70 -6.60 0.23
C LEU A 75 5.71 -7.65 0.67
N ILE A 76 5.21 -8.81 1.03
CA ILE A 76 6.04 -9.95 1.42
C ILE A 76 5.94 -11.01 0.35
N LEU A 77 7.08 -11.41 -0.17
CA LEU A 77 7.20 -12.37 -1.25
C LEU A 77 7.97 -13.60 -0.78
N GLU A 78 7.57 -14.74 -1.28
CA GLU A 78 8.36 -15.95 -1.20
C GLU A 78 9.25 -16.02 -2.45
N ILE A 79 10.57 -16.02 -2.26
CA ILE A 79 11.53 -16.02 -3.36
C ILE A 79 12.08 -17.42 -3.52
N SER A 80 11.95 -17.97 -4.73
CA SER A 80 12.52 -19.25 -5.08
C SER A 80 14.04 -19.16 -5.24
N HIS A 81 14.72 -20.25 -4.94
CA HIS A 81 16.18 -20.29 -4.98
C HIS A 81 16.71 -19.89 -6.36
N GLY A 82 17.67 -18.97 -6.38
CA GLY A 82 18.30 -18.49 -7.60
C GLY A 82 17.56 -17.35 -8.31
N GLU A 83 16.38 -16.92 -7.82
CA GLU A 83 15.58 -15.90 -8.48
C GLU A 83 15.66 -14.51 -7.79
N GLN A 84 16.47 -14.39 -6.73
CA GLN A 84 16.48 -13.18 -5.90
C GLN A 84 16.73 -11.89 -6.70
N ALA A 85 17.80 -11.85 -7.49
CA ALA A 85 18.16 -10.64 -8.24
C ALA A 85 17.09 -10.26 -9.26
N GLN A 86 16.54 -11.23 -9.97
CA GLN A 86 15.50 -11.01 -10.96
C GLN A 86 14.21 -10.52 -10.29
N VAL A 87 13.81 -11.14 -9.20
CA VAL A 87 12.59 -10.77 -8.46
C VAL A 87 12.71 -9.38 -7.86
N GLU A 88 13.83 -9.05 -7.24
CA GLU A 88 14.05 -7.71 -6.70
C GLU A 88 13.93 -6.63 -7.77
N ASN A 89 14.49 -6.87 -8.95
CA ASN A 89 14.41 -5.93 -10.06
C ASN A 89 12.97 -5.76 -10.56
N ILE A 90 12.23 -6.86 -10.72
CA ILE A 90 10.82 -6.84 -11.14
C ILE A 90 9.96 -6.07 -10.12
N VAL A 91 10.12 -6.40 -8.85
CA VAL A 91 9.33 -5.79 -7.77
C VAL A 91 9.61 -4.29 -7.68
N ARG A 92 10.88 -3.90 -7.70
CA ARG A 92 11.27 -2.49 -7.62
C ARG A 92 10.69 -1.69 -8.77
N LYS A 93 10.84 -2.16 -10.00
CA LYS A 93 10.27 -1.48 -11.17
C LYS A 93 8.75 -1.40 -11.12
N ALA A 94 8.09 -2.48 -10.74
CA ALA A 94 6.63 -2.51 -10.69
C ALA A 94 6.09 -1.55 -9.62
N MET A 95 6.71 -1.49 -8.46
CA MET A 95 6.27 -0.62 -7.37
C MET A 95 6.57 0.85 -7.63
N GLU A 96 7.76 1.17 -8.15
CA GLU A 96 8.14 2.55 -8.45
C GLU A 96 7.30 3.14 -9.58
N ASN A 97 6.84 2.32 -10.50
CA ASN A 97 6.04 2.73 -11.66
C ASN A 97 4.55 2.46 -11.51
N ALA A 98 4.09 2.11 -10.31
CA ALA A 98 2.68 1.79 -10.08
C ALA A 98 1.76 2.98 -10.37
N VAL A 99 2.19 4.19 -10.04
CA VAL A 99 1.44 5.42 -10.29
C VAL A 99 2.43 6.51 -10.71
N HIS A 100 1.97 7.38 -11.61
CA HIS A 100 2.75 8.54 -12.03
C HIS A 100 2.51 9.68 -11.04
N LEU A 101 3.53 10.07 -10.28
CA LEU A 101 3.48 11.15 -9.31
C LEU A 101 4.54 12.20 -9.63
N ASP A 102 4.32 13.43 -9.12
CA ASP A 102 5.27 14.53 -9.28
C ASP A 102 6.58 14.29 -8.52
N VAL A 103 6.54 13.47 -7.47
CA VAL A 103 7.72 13.04 -6.71
C VAL A 103 7.97 11.56 -6.96
N PRO A 104 9.25 11.12 -6.99
CA PRO A 104 9.55 9.72 -7.20
C PRO A 104 9.15 8.86 -5.99
N LEU A 105 8.67 7.66 -6.27
CA LEU A 105 8.42 6.65 -5.25
C LEU A 105 9.69 5.82 -5.07
N ASN A 106 10.24 5.85 -3.87
CA ASN A 106 11.41 5.05 -3.52
C ASN A 106 10.97 3.77 -2.83
N VAL A 107 11.58 2.66 -3.23
CA VAL A 107 11.29 1.34 -2.67
C VAL A 107 12.55 0.78 -2.05
N SER A 108 12.46 0.38 -0.79
CA SER A 108 13.53 -0.34 -0.13
C SER A 108 13.19 -1.82 -0.01
N THR A 109 14.20 -2.67 -0.11
CA THR A 109 14.03 -4.11 -0.05
C THR A 109 14.93 -4.72 1.00
N GLY A 110 14.46 -5.80 1.62
CA GLY A 110 15.24 -6.60 2.55
C GLY A 110 14.97 -8.08 2.28
N VAL A 111 15.95 -8.92 2.46
CA VAL A 111 15.85 -10.35 2.21
C VAL A 111 16.36 -11.14 3.42
N GLY A 112 15.64 -12.19 3.78
CA GLY A 112 16.03 -13.06 4.89
C GLY A 112 15.31 -14.40 4.78
N VAL A 113 15.71 -15.35 5.63
CA VAL A 113 15.07 -16.68 5.64
C VAL A 113 13.65 -16.63 6.20
N ASP A 114 13.33 -15.58 6.94
CA ASP A 114 11.97 -15.33 7.41
C ASP A 114 11.68 -13.82 7.39
N TRP A 115 10.44 -13.46 7.69
CA TRP A 115 10.01 -12.07 7.65
C TRP A 115 10.82 -11.17 8.60
N GLN A 116 11.10 -11.64 9.80
CA GLN A 116 11.83 -10.84 10.78
C GLN A 116 13.23 -10.48 10.29
N LEU A 117 13.92 -11.42 9.65
CA LEU A 117 15.25 -11.18 9.08
C LEU A 117 15.22 -10.35 7.81
N ALA A 118 14.11 -10.38 7.08
CA ALA A 118 13.92 -9.54 5.88
C ALA A 118 13.53 -8.10 6.22
N ALA A 119 13.03 -7.83 7.41
CA ALA A 119 12.61 -6.50 7.83
C ALA A 119 13.81 -5.52 7.85
N HIS A 120 13.52 -4.27 7.50
CA HIS A 120 14.52 -3.19 7.39
C HIS A 120 14.00 -1.86 7.94
#